data_c4b38e474bb34e4bb25fce1a8a2a3c9b
#
_entry.id   c4b38e474bb34e4bb25fce1a8a2a3c9b
#
_cell.length_a   1.000
_cell.length_b   1.000
_cell.length_c   1.000
_cell.angle_alpha   90.00
_cell.angle_beta   90.00
_cell.angle_gamma   90.00
#
_symmetry.space_group_name_H-M   'P 1'
#
loop_
_entity.id
_entity.type
_entity.pdbx_description
1 polymer ?
#
loop_
_entity_poly.entity_id
_entity_poly.type
_entity_poly.pdbx_seq_one_letter_code
_entity_poly.pdbx_strand_id
1 'polypeptide(L)'
;MKLSTKKFSLTVIVLSGAFVCAILIQVALSFLFLEKTGQAKIVGSSQVAQIIAESQFVNVVLEAKSAYVFDISTNKVLYAKNENEALPLASITKIMTALTARSTISENAIITLSNRDISSEGDSGLNVGERWRLGDLLDVALIVSSNDAAHAVANFVGRQGHSTEEGISEAAYFRNFIEMMNSKAQTMGLSTMKFYNETGLDIQENGLSSGSARMTPGAYGSAKDVSLLMTELWKTYPSQLEITARRDVRIVSQNGIAHALSNTNEALGHFPGMVGSKTGYTTLAGGNLAIIFDVGIGRPVVAVVLGSTYEGRFDDMQKLTDATLKTLQ
;
A
#
# COMPACT_ATOMS: atom_id res chain seq x y z
N MET A 1 28.63 68.11 -7.36
CA MET A 1 28.92 66.68 -7.25
C MET A 1 27.61 65.93 -7.64
N LYS A 2 27.57 65.42 -8.89
CA LYS A 2 26.32 64.80 -9.46
C LYS A 2 26.28 63.32 -9.12
N LEU A 3 25.22 62.87 -8.41
CA LEU A 3 24.95 61.46 -8.24
C LEU A 3 24.32 60.88 -9.53
N SER A 4 24.96 59.86 -10.07
CA SER A 4 24.49 59.09 -11.21
C SER A 4 23.51 58.00 -10.75
N THR A 5 22.28 58.10 -11.19
CA THR A 5 21.27 57.03 -11.03
C THR A 5 21.47 56.00 -12.14
N LYS A 6 21.98 54.81 -11.79
CA LYS A 6 21.98 53.66 -12.70
C LYS A 6 20.56 53.10 -12.84
N LYS A 7 19.97 53.24 -14.03
CA LYS A 7 18.74 52.55 -14.42
C LYS A 7 19.02 51.07 -14.59
N PHE A 8 18.40 50.21 -13.76
CA PHE A 8 18.37 48.78 -14.00
C PHE A 8 17.39 48.52 -15.15
N SER A 9 17.87 47.99 -16.26
CA SER A 9 17.04 47.49 -17.35
C SER A 9 16.50 46.13 -16.96
N LEU A 10 15.19 46.04 -16.77
CA LEU A 10 14.50 44.78 -16.48
C LEU A 10 14.29 44.05 -17.82
N THR A 11 15.15 43.10 -18.17
CA THR A 11 14.92 42.21 -19.33
C THR A 11 13.86 41.21 -18.97
N VAL A 12 12.64 41.39 -19.46
CA VAL A 12 11.52 40.46 -19.31
C VAL A 12 11.73 39.33 -20.30
N ILE A 13 12.20 38.18 -19.80
CA ILE A 13 12.15 36.91 -20.54
C ILE A 13 10.77 36.36 -20.35
N VAL A 14 9.99 36.22 -21.43
CA VAL A 14 8.68 35.56 -21.44
C VAL A 14 8.92 34.04 -21.34
N LEU A 15 8.96 33.54 -20.13
CA LEU A 15 8.89 32.13 -19.80
C LEU A 15 7.43 31.78 -19.51
N SER A 16 7.00 30.54 -19.86
CA SER A 16 5.63 30.04 -19.73
C SER A 16 4.96 30.46 -18.40
N GLY A 17 3.62 30.66 -18.41
CA GLY A 17 2.86 31.23 -17.29
C GLY A 17 3.11 30.60 -15.90
N ALA A 18 3.51 29.33 -15.85
CA ALA A 18 3.89 28.64 -14.62
C ALA A 18 5.18 29.22 -13.96
N PHE A 19 6.11 29.70 -14.76
CA PHE A 19 7.38 30.25 -14.23
C PHE A 19 7.19 31.65 -13.67
N VAL A 20 6.28 32.44 -14.27
CA VAL A 20 5.93 33.80 -13.78
C VAL A 20 5.19 33.69 -12.44
N CYS A 21 4.27 32.74 -12.27
CA CYS A 21 3.58 32.49 -10.99
C CYS A 21 4.57 32.07 -9.90
N ALA A 22 5.56 31.21 -10.20
CA ALA A 22 6.56 30.80 -9.23
C ALA A 22 7.42 31.97 -8.74
N ILE A 23 7.82 32.88 -9.63
CA ILE A 23 8.59 34.09 -9.28
C ILE A 23 7.74 35.04 -8.44
N LEU A 24 6.48 35.25 -8.77
CA LEU A 24 5.57 36.11 -7.99
C LEU A 24 5.30 35.56 -6.59
N ILE A 25 5.14 34.24 -6.44
CA ILE A 25 5.01 33.59 -5.15
C ILE A 25 6.31 33.68 -4.34
N GLN A 26 7.45 33.53 -4.97
CA GLN A 26 8.77 33.68 -4.32
C GLN A 26 9.00 35.10 -3.81
N VAL A 27 8.59 36.11 -4.58
CA VAL A 27 8.65 37.53 -4.17
C VAL A 27 7.67 37.83 -3.03
N ALA A 28 6.44 37.30 -3.11
CA ALA A 28 5.42 37.47 -2.05
C ALA A 28 5.85 36.81 -0.73
N LEU A 29 6.38 35.59 -0.77
CA LEU A 29 6.91 34.89 0.39
C LEU A 29 8.14 35.58 0.98
N SER A 30 9.01 36.18 0.15
CA SER A 30 10.13 36.96 0.62
C SER A 30 9.68 38.20 1.40
N PHE A 31 8.59 38.86 0.98
CA PHE A 31 7.99 40.00 1.70
C PHE A 31 7.38 39.60 3.05
N LEU A 32 6.69 38.46 3.12
CA LEU A 32 6.12 37.95 4.37
C LEU A 32 7.18 37.55 5.42
N PHE A 33 8.37 37.12 5.00
CA PHE A 33 9.48 36.83 5.90
C PHE A 33 10.28 38.06 6.33
N LEU A 34 10.25 39.17 5.54
CA LEU A 34 10.91 40.42 5.92
C LEU A 34 10.30 41.05 7.18
N GLU A 35 8.99 40.88 7.39
CA GLU A 35 8.31 41.48 8.54
C GLU A 35 8.66 40.84 9.89
N LYS A 36 9.16 39.61 9.90
CA LYS A 36 9.44 38.86 11.15
C LYS A 36 10.90 38.83 11.60
N THR A 37 11.86 39.01 10.71
CA THR A 37 13.29 38.76 11.04
C THR A 37 14.26 39.84 10.66
N GLY A 38 13.86 40.89 9.93
CA GLY A 38 14.75 41.98 9.48
C GLY A 38 15.86 41.56 8.51
N GLN A 39 15.87 40.30 8.07
CA GLN A 39 16.82 39.76 7.08
C GLN A 39 16.10 39.01 5.98
N ALA A 40 16.25 39.41 4.73
CA ALA A 40 15.75 38.70 3.58
C ALA A 40 16.48 37.36 3.39
N LYS A 41 15.83 36.27 3.75
CA LYS A 41 16.31 34.92 3.47
C LYS A 41 15.86 34.53 2.07
N ILE A 42 16.79 34.38 1.12
CA ILE A 42 16.48 33.87 -0.22
C ILE A 42 16.07 32.39 -0.06
N VAL A 43 14.76 32.10 -0.23
CA VAL A 43 14.24 30.74 -0.22
C VAL A 43 14.56 30.11 -1.58
N GLY A 44 15.32 29.02 -1.59
CA GLY A 44 15.66 28.30 -2.81
C GLY A 44 14.43 27.69 -3.47
N SER A 45 14.47 27.48 -4.78
CA SER A 45 13.36 26.89 -5.55
C SER A 45 12.85 25.55 -4.98
N SER A 46 13.74 24.74 -4.41
CA SER A 46 13.39 23.48 -3.74
C SER A 46 12.60 23.69 -2.44
N GLN A 47 12.89 24.75 -1.67
CA GLN A 47 12.15 25.09 -0.45
C GLN A 47 10.76 25.63 -0.78
N VAL A 48 10.65 26.43 -1.85
CA VAL A 48 9.35 26.93 -2.34
C VAL A 48 8.47 25.75 -2.80
N ALA A 49 9.03 24.81 -3.56
CA ALA A 49 8.30 23.62 -3.97
C ALA A 49 7.82 22.78 -2.78
N GLN A 50 8.63 22.64 -1.73
CA GLN A 50 8.26 21.93 -0.51
C GLN A 50 7.15 22.66 0.25
N ILE A 51 7.20 24.00 0.37
CA ILE A 51 6.15 24.80 1.01
C ILE A 51 4.82 24.70 0.23
N ILE A 52 4.88 24.69 -1.11
CA ILE A 52 3.69 24.52 -1.95
C ILE A 52 3.12 23.10 -1.77
N ALA A 53 3.95 22.07 -1.75
CA ALA A 53 3.55 20.70 -1.49
C ALA A 53 2.85 20.57 -0.13
N GLU A 54 3.45 21.10 0.92
CA GLU A 54 2.85 21.13 2.26
C GLU A 54 1.51 21.87 2.28
N SER A 55 1.33 22.93 1.46
CA SER A 55 0.11 23.72 1.42
C SER A 55 -1.12 22.98 0.89
N GLN A 56 -0.95 22.03 -0.04
CA GLN A 56 -2.06 21.26 -0.61
C GLN A 56 -2.64 20.23 0.37
N PHE A 57 -1.83 19.79 1.33
CA PHE A 57 -2.26 18.84 2.37
C PHE A 57 -2.73 19.51 3.67
N VAL A 58 -2.56 20.83 3.85
CA VAL A 58 -2.91 21.56 5.09
C VAL A 58 -4.36 21.39 5.50
N ASN A 59 -5.29 21.30 4.55
CA ASN A 59 -6.71 21.15 4.82
C ASN A 59 -7.23 19.73 4.66
N VAL A 60 -6.35 18.74 4.52
CA VAL A 60 -6.75 17.33 4.37
C VAL A 60 -7.10 16.77 5.75
N VAL A 61 -8.39 16.59 5.99
CA VAL A 61 -8.91 15.95 7.20
C VAL A 61 -9.28 14.51 6.88
N LEU A 62 -8.64 13.56 7.56
CA LEU A 62 -8.81 12.12 7.38
C LEU A 62 -9.45 11.49 8.60
N GLU A 63 -10.38 10.55 8.39
CA GLU A 63 -10.89 9.65 9.42
C GLU A 63 -9.84 8.63 9.84
N ALA A 64 -8.95 8.24 8.93
CA ALA A 64 -7.88 7.30 9.17
C ALA A 64 -6.99 7.71 10.35
N LYS A 65 -6.58 6.72 11.15
CA LYS A 65 -5.63 6.92 12.26
C LYS A 65 -4.24 7.24 11.76
N SER A 66 -3.81 6.58 10.69
CA SER A 66 -2.49 6.76 10.06
C SER A 66 -2.62 6.84 8.54
N ALA A 67 -1.78 7.68 7.92
CA ALA A 67 -1.69 7.78 6.47
C ALA A 67 -0.28 8.19 6.02
N TYR A 68 0.08 7.77 4.81
CA TYR A 68 1.39 8.07 4.23
C TYR A 68 1.30 8.18 2.72
N VAL A 69 1.90 9.24 2.14
CA VAL A 69 2.00 9.43 0.69
C VAL A 69 3.47 9.64 0.32
N PHE A 70 3.97 8.85 -0.60
CA PHE A 70 5.38 8.81 -0.96
C PHE A 70 5.57 8.77 -2.48
N ASP A 71 6.33 9.72 -3.01
CA ASP A 71 6.74 9.78 -4.41
C ASP A 71 7.92 8.82 -4.62
N ILE A 72 7.65 7.71 -5.30
CA ILE A 72 8.62 6.63 -5.53
C ILE A 72 9.76 7.10 -6.44
N SER A 73 9.47 8.00 -7.39
CA SER A 73 10.44 8.49 -8.37
C SER A 73 11.49 9.43 -7.78
N THR A 74 11.04 10.31 -6.87
CA THR A 74 11.89 11.32 -6.25
C THR A 74 12.36 10.96 -4.84
N ASN A 75 11.87 9.82 -4.31
CA ASN A 75 12.13 9.37 -2.94
C ASN A 75 11.73 10.41 -1.88
N LYS A 76 10.58 11.08 -2.10
CA LYS A 76 10.10 12.16 -1.22
C LYS A 76 8.79 11.77 -0.53
N VAL A 77 8.69 12.09 0.75
CA VAL A 77 7.45 12.08 1.50
C VAL A 77 6.63 13.31 1.11
N LEU A 78 5.40 13.11 0.68
CA LEU A 78 4.45 14.17 0.33
C LEU A 78 3.47 14.45 1.46
N TYR A 79 3.07 13.40 2.19
CA TYR A 79 2.19 13.50 3.35
C TYR A 79 2.49 12.41 4.36
N ALA A 80 2.40 12.74 5.64
CA ALA A 80 2.55 11.82 6.75
C ALA A 80 1.61 12.19 7.91
N LYS A 81 0.87 11.20 8.41
CA LYS A 81 0.04 11.26 9.61
C LYS A 81 0.27 10.00 10.41
N ASN A 82 0.89 10.08 11.57
CA ASN A 82 1.19 8.93 12.44
C ASN A 82 1.83 7.76 11.66
N GLU A 83 2.69 8.07 10.70
CA GLU A 83 3.20 7.16 9.68
C GLU A 83 3.99 5.97 10.21
N ASN A 84 4.49 6.06 11.45
CA ASN A 84 5.25 5.01 12.13
C ASN A 84 4.42 4.25 13.18
N GLU A 85 3.13 4.59 13.35
CA GLU A 85 2.25 3.89 14.29
C GLU A 85 1.91 2.49 13.76
N ALA A 86 2.19 1.46 14.55
CA ALA A 86 1.84 0.08 14.23
C ALA A 86 0.34 -0.15 14.46
N LEU A 87 -0.41 -0.32 13.39
CA LEU A 87 -1.86 -0.57 13.39
C LEU A 87 -2.17 -1.96 12.82
N PRO A 88 -3.33 -2.55 13.17
CA PRO A 88 -3.79 -3.79 12.57
C PRO A 88 -3.96 -3.65 11.05
N LEU A 89 -3.40 -4.60 10.28
CA LEU A 89 -3.33 -4.52 8.82
C LEU A 89 -4.53 -5.12 8.10
N ALA A 90 -5.26 -6.05 8.71
CA ALA A 90 -6.25 -6.86 8.01
C ALA A 90 -5.63 -7.44 6.71
N SER A 91 -6.41 -7.54 5.62
CA SER A 91 -5.96 -8.14 4.35
C SER A 91 -4.88 -7.37 3.60
N ILE A 92 -4.39 -6.22 4.07
CA ILE A 92 -3.13 -5.62 3.58
C ILE A 92 -1.97 -6.62 3.75
N THR A 93 -2.05 -7.49 4.75
CA THR A 93 -1.14 -8.61 5.01
C THR A 93 -0.84 -9.46 3.76
N LYS A 94 -1.83 -9.65 2.87
CA LYS A 94 -1.71 -10.47 1.67
C LYS A 94 -0.67 -9.93 0.67
N ILE A 95 -0.25 -8.67 0.79
CA ILE A 95 0.87 -8.12 0.02
C ILE A 95 2.18 -8.82 0.44
N MET A 96 2.42 -9.01 1.77
CA MET A 96 3.58 -9.75 2.26
C MET A 96 3.48 -11.24 1.92
N THR A 97 2.29 -11.83 1.99
CA THR A 97 2.05 -13.21 1.56
C THR A 97 2.46 -13.42 0.10
N ALA A 98 2.03 -12.52 -0.79
CA ALA A 98 2.39 -12.57 -2.20
C ALA A 98 3.91 -12.38 -2.41
N LEU A 99 4.50 -11.38 -1.78
CA LEU A 99 5.94 -11.11 -1.89
C LEU A 99 6.79 -12.28 -1.36
N THR A 100 6.39 -12.88 -0.23
CA THR A 100 7.07 -14.03 0.35
C THR A 100 6.99 -15.25 -0.56
N ALA A 101 5.80 -15.60 -1.03
CA ALA A 101 5.57 -16.73 -1.91
C ALA A 101 6.34 -16.60 -3.24
N ARG A 102 6.23 -15.46 -3.90
CA ARG A 102 6.90 -15.15 -5.18
C ARG A 102 8.43 -15.19 -5.08
N SER A 103 8.97 -14.74 -3.94
CA SER A 103 10.43 -14.78 -3.74
C SER A 103 10.98 -16.15 -3.38
N THR A 104 10.11 -17.11 -3.08
CA THR A 104 10.50 -18.46 -2.64
C THR A 104 10.30 -19.50 -3.74
N ILE A 105 9.22 -19.39 -4.51
CA ILE A 105 8.80 -20.42 -5.47
C ILE A 105 8.39 -19.76 -6.80
N SER A 106 8.60 -20.48 -7.90
CA SER A 106 8.16 -20.04 -9.24
C SER A 106 6.64 -19.81 -9.28
N GLU A 107 6.21 -18.74 -9.96
CA GLU A 107 4.79 -18.46 -10.22
C GLU A 107 4.05 -19.58 -10.96
N ASN A 108 4.78 -20.42 -11.68
CA ASN A 108 4.24 -21.55 -12.43
C ASN A 108 4.09 -22.83 -11.60
N ALA A 109 4.51 -22.83 -10.33
CA ALA A 109 4.29 -23.98 -9.44
C ALA A 109 2.78 -24.27 -9.30
N ILE A 110 2.43 -25.55 -9.34
CA ILE A 110 1.02 -25.97 -9.30
C ILE A 110 0.62 -26.33 -7.87
N ILE A 111 -0.41 -25.64 -7.40
CA ILE A 111 -1.07 -25.88 -6.11
C ILE A 111 -2.38 -26.58 -6.39
N THR A 112 -2.63 -27.69 -5.70
CA THR A 112 -3.94 -28.38 -5.71
C THR A 112 -4.63 -28.07 -4.41
N LEU A 113 -5.82 -27.48 -4.49
CA LEU A 113 -6.61 -27.08 -3.32
C LEU A 113 -7.15 -28.33 -2.60
N SER A 114 -6.99 -28.35 -1.28
CA SER A 114 -7.51 -29.38 -0.39
C SER A 114 -8.74 -28.88 0.39
N ASN A 115 -9.45 -29.82 1.07
CA ASN A 115 -10.54 -29.44 1.98
C ASN A 115 -10.13 -28.45 3.07
N ARG A 116 -8.85 -28.45 3.46
CA ARG A 116 -8.33 -27.57 4.50
C ARG A 116 -8.09 -26.15 4.01
N ASP A 117 -7.77 -26.02 2.72
CA ASP A 117 -7.51 -24.73 2.10
C ASP A 117 -8.81 -23.92 1.89
N ILE A 118 -9.96 -24.58 1.85
CA ILE A 118 -11.31 -24.00 1.60
C ILE A 118 -12.11 -23.81 2.92
N SER A 119 -11.46 -23.80 4.05
CA SER A 119 -12.13 -23.70 5.35
C SER A 119 -12.05 -22.30 5.97
N SER A 120 -11.42 -21.35 5.30
CA SER A 120 -11.21 -19.99 5.79
C SER A 120 -12.49 -19.15 5.72
N GLU A 121 -12.59 -18.16 6.60
CA GLU A 121 -13.69 -17.19 6.57
C GLU A 121 -13.70 -16.41 5.25
N GLY A 122 -14.85 -16.28 4.63
CA GLY A 122 -15.04 -15.57 3.36
C GLY A 122 -14.95 -16.52 2.15
N ASP A 123 -16.09 -16.89 1.61
CA ASP A 123 -16.20 -17.71 0.39
C ASP A 123 -15.72 -16.91 -0.83
N SER A 124 -14.67 -17.41 -1.49
CA SER A 124 -14.13 -16.86 -2.72
C SER A 124 -14.49 -17.67 -3.97
N GLY A 125 -15.38 -18.67 -3.83
CA GLY A 125 -15.84 -19.55 -4.92
C GLY A 125 -14.81 -20.55 -5.40
N LEU A 126 -13.70 -20.74 -4.66
CA LEU A 126 -12.70 -21.77 -4.94
C LEU A 126 -13.21 -23.15 -4.49
N ASN A 127 -12.84 -24.23 -5.22
CA ASN A 127 -13.29 -25.57 -4.90
C ASN A 127 -12.13 -26.53 -4.66
N VAL A 128 -12.38 -27.49 -3.80
CA VAL A 128 -11.44 -28.61 -3.54
C VAL A 128 -11.13 -29.36 -4.82
N GLY A 129 -9.86 -29.69 -5.02
CA GLY A 129 -9.38 -30.39 -6.22
C GLY A 129 -9.05 -29.47 -7.38
N GLU A 130 -9.34 -28.17 -7.30
CA GLU A 130 -8.86 -27.21 -8.31
C GLU A 130 -7.33 -27.12 -8.26
N ARG A 131 -6.76 -27.01 -9.44
CA ARG A 131 -5.31 -26.89 -9.63
C ARG A 131 -5.00 -25.49 -10.15
N TRP A 132 -4.09 -24.81 -9.48
CA TRP A 132 -3.76 -23.42 -9.76
C TRP A 132 -2.27 -23.19 -9.94
N ARG A 133 -1.87 -22.31 -10.85
CA ARG A 133 -0.52 -21.75 -10.76
C ARG A 133 -0.45 -20.86 -9.52
N LEU A 134 0.70 -20.83 -8.86
CA LEU A 134 0.94 -19.97 -7.71
C LEU A 134 0.59 -18.49 -8.03
N GLY A 135 1.03 -17.97 -9.18
CA GLY A 135 0.75 -16.61 -9.60
C GLY A 135 -0.76 -16.32 -9.72
N ASP A 136 -1.49 -17.21 -10.42
CA ASP A 136 -2.94 -17.06 -10.61
C ASP A 136 -3.70 -17.12 -9.27
N LEU A 137 -3.27 -17.99 -8.35
CA LEU A 137 -3.88 -18.09 -7.02
C LEU A 137 -3.58 -16.87 -6.15
N LEU A 138 -2.40 -16.28 -6.29
CA LEU A 138 -2.08 -15.00 -5.66
C LEU A 138 -2.89 -13.84 -6.24
N ASP A 139 -3.22 -13.85 -7.54
CA ASP A 139 -4.13 -12.88 -8.14
C ASP A 139 -5.51 -12.96 -7.49
N VAL A 140 -6.04 -14.19 -7.26
CA VAL A 140 -7.28 -14.38 -6.51
C VAL A 140 -7.16 -13.80 -5.09
N ALA A 141 -6.06 -14.10 -4.37
CA ALA A 141 -5.83 -13.59 -3.01
C ALA A 141 -5.77 -12.05 -2.95
N LEU A 142 -5.27 -11.39 -3.98
CA LEU A 142 -5.12 -9.93 -4.00
C LEU A 142 -6.36 -9.20 -4.51
N ILE A 143 -7.03 -9.70 -5.57
CA ILE A 143 -8.19 -9.06 -6.20
C ILE A 143 -9.43 -9.15 -5.31
N VAL A 144 -9.88 -10.37 -5.03
CA VAL A 144 -11.07 -10.60 -4.19
C VAL A 144 -10.74 -10.75 -2.71
N SER A 145 -9.48 -10.58 -2.35
CA SER A 145 -9.01 -10.73 -0.97
C SER A 145 -9.23 -12.13 -0.38
N SER A 146 -9.20 -13.19 -1.22
CA SER A 146 -9.46 -14.57 -0.81
C SER A 146 -8.54 -15.02 0.33
N ASN A 147 -9.15 -15.47 1.43
CA ASN A 147 -8.41 -16.07 2.53
C ASN A 147 -8.01 -17.50 2.18
N ASP A 148 -8.89 -18.26 1.50
CA ASP A 148 -8.60 -19.63 1.05
C ASP A 148 -7.38 -19.68 0.11
N ALA A 149 -7.31 -18.74 -0.85
CA ALA A 149 -6.17 -18.64 -1.75
C ALA A 149 -4.86 -18.31 -0.99
N ALA A 150 -4.90 -17.37 -0.06
CA ALA A 150 -3.74 -17.02 0.77
C ALA A 150 -3.31 -18.21 1.64
N HIS A 151 -4.27 -18.93 2.21
CA HIS A 151 -4.04 -20.10 3.04
C HIS A 151 -3.39 -21.24 2.25
N ALA A 152 -3.95 -21.59 1.08
CA ALA A 152 -3.39 -22.60 0.20
C ALA A 152 -1.95 -22.28 -0.23
N VAL A 153 -1.68 -21.01 -0.56
CA VAL A 153 -0.33 -20.54 -0.88
C VAL A 153 0.60 -20.71 0.30
N ALA A 154 0.21 -20.27 1.49
CA ALA A 154 1.04 -20.37 2.70
C ALA A 154 1.35 -21.82 3.06
N ASN A 155 0.35 -22.70 3.00
CA ASN A 155 0.51 -24.12 3.22
C ASN A 155 1.50 -24.73 2.21
N PHE A 156 1.33 -24.46 0.92
CA PHE A 156 2.20 -25.00 -0.13
C PHE A 156 3.64 -24.50 -0.01
N VAL A 157 3.83 -23.20 0.21
CA VAL A 157 5.16 -22.58 0.30
C VAL A 157 5.84 -22.98 1.61
N GLY A 158 5.11 -23.02 2.71
CA GLY A 158 5.65 -23.40 4.02
C GLY A 158 6.13 -24.84 4.12
N ARG A 159 5.69 -25.72 3.21
CA ARG A 159 6.24 -27.10 3.08
C ARG A 159 7.64 -27.15 2.50
N GLN A 160 8.07 -26.10 1.79
CA GLN A 160 9.38 -26.10 1.15
C GLN A 160 10.51 -26.15 2.19
N GLY A 161 11.51 -26.97 1.94
CA GLY A 161 12.62 -27.18 2.85
C GLY A 161 12.35 -28.20 3.98
N HIS A 162 11.11 -28.68 4.11
CA HIS A 162 10.84 -29.84 4.94
C HIS A 162 10.92 -31.10 4.08
N SER A 163 11.74 -32.08 4.53
CA SER A 163 11.72 -33.42 3.94
C SER A 163 10.32 -34.00 4.04
N THR A 164 9.92 -34.88 3.12
CA THR A 164 8.66 -35.62 3.16
C THR A 164 8.61 -36.62 4.33
N GLU A 165 9.26 -36.28 5.44
CA GLU A 165 9.23 -37.10 6.64
C GLU A 165 7.82 -37.19 7.19
N GLU A 166 7.34 -38.40 7.37
CA GLU A 166 6.06 -38.69 8.02
C GLU A 166 6.06 -38.07 9.42
N GLY A 167 5.10 -37.16 9.68
CA GLY A 167 4.89 -36.59 11.01
C GLY A 167 4.96 -35.07 11.13
N ILE A 168 5.33 -34.32 10.08
CA ILE A 168 5.28 -32.85 10.14
C ILE A 168 3.82 -32.40 10.04
N SER A 169 3.36 -31.69 11.07
CA SER A 169 1.98 -31.17 11.10
C SER A 169 1.80 -29.97 10.16
N GLU A 170 0.63 -29.82 9.58
CA GLU A 170 0.25 -28.65 8.78
C GLU A 170 0.50 -27.33 9.54
N ALA A 171 0.22 -27.30 10.85
CA ALA A 171 0.54 -26.16 11.71
C ALA A 171 2.04 -25.79 11.69
N ALA A 172 2.93 -26.74 11.41
CA ALA A 172 4.36 -26.44 11.24
C ALA A 172 4.63 -25.75 9.91
N TYR A 173 3.92 -26.10 8.83
CA TYR A 173 4.05 -25.41 7.53
C TYR A 173 3.60 -23.95 7.62
N PHE A 174 2.47 -23.70 8.29
CA PHE A 174 2.02 -22.32 8.52
C PHE A 174 3.02 -21.55 9.38
N ARG A 175 3.52 -22.11 10.47
CA ARG A 175 4.56 -21.45 11.28
C ARG A 175 5.79 -21.10 10.44
N ASN A 176 6.27 -22.03 9.61
CA ASN A 176 7.40 -21.78 8.73
C ASN A 176 7.11 -20.62 7.77
N PHE A 177 5.94 -20.61 7.12
CA PHE A 177 5.56 -19.50 6.23
C PHE A 177 5.50 -18.15 6.95
N ILE A 178 4.91 -18.10 8.16
CA ILE A 178 4.84 -16.87 8.98
C ILE A 178 6.24 -16.43 9.42
N GLU A 179 7.15 -17.34 9.74
CA GLU A 179 8.55 -17.05 10.02
C GLU A 179 9.24 -16.45 8.79
N MET A 180 8.98 -16.97 7.59
CA MET A 180 9.48 -16.42 6.33
C MET A 180 8.95 -14.99 6.10
N MET A 181 7.66 -14.71 6.33
CA MET A 181 7.08 -13.35 6.25
C MET A 181 7.77 -12.38 7.21
N ASN A 182 7.94 -12.78 8.47
CA ASN A 182 8.60 -11.94 9.49
C ASN A 182 10.09 -11.73 9.19
N SER A 183 10.80 -12.77 8.72
CA SER A 183 12.20 -12.65 8.29
C SER A 183 12.35 -11.71 7.10
N LYS A 184 11.42 -11.77 6.13
CA LYS A 184 11.40 -10.86 5.00
C LYS A 184 11.16 -9.41 5.45
N ALA A 185 10.21 -9.18 6.36
CA ALA A 185 9.98 -7.86 6.93
C ALA A 185 11.25 -7.30 7.60
N GLN A 186 11.93 -8.12 8.39
CA GLN A 186 13.20 -7.75 9.03
C GLN A 186 14.28 -7.40 8.00
N THR A 187 14.45 -8.23 6.97
CA THR A 187 15.45 -8.02 5.91
C THR A 187 15.19 -6.72 5.13
N MET A 188 13.91 -6.38 4.93
CA MET A 188 13.48 -5.14 4.28
C MET A 188 13.53 -3.91 5.20
N GLY A 189 13.83 -4.08 6.50
CA GLY A 189 13.83 -3.00 7.48
C GLY A 189 12.43 -2.47 7.86
N LEU A 190 11.37 -3.27 7.65
CA LEU A 190 9.98 -2.94 8.01
C LEU A 190 9.77 -3.15 9.50
N SER A 191 10.28 -2.22 10.30
CA SER A 191 10.47 -2.39 11.75
C SER A 191 9.19 -2.48 12.55
N THR A 192 8.07 -1.98 12.03
CA THR A 192 6.75 -2.01 12.69
C THR A 192 5.92 -3.23 12.28
N MET A 193 6.35 -3.99 11.25
CA MET A 193 5.59 -5.12 10.76
C MET A 193 5.78 -6.37 11.61
N LYS A 194 4.66 -7.01 11.93
CA LYS A 194 4.61 -8.31 12.59
C LYS A 194 3.42 -9.10 12.06
N PHE A 195 3.68 -10.34 11.63
CA PHE A 195 2.70 -11.26 11.07
C PHE A 195 2.49 -12.43 12.02
N TYR A 196 1.22 -12.78 12.26
CA TYR A 196 0.77 -13.93 13.04
C TYR A 196 -0.01 -14.94 12.19
N ASN A 197 -0.57 -14.47 11.06
CA ASN A 197 -1.11 -15.32 10.01
C ASN A 197 -0.89 -14.69 8.63
N GLU A 198 -1.18 -15.44 7.58
CA GLU A 198 -0.98 -15.07 6.17
C GLU A 198 -2.11 -14.24 5.57
N THR A 199 -3.27 -14.19 6.22
CA THR A 199 -4.47 -13.51 5.72
C THR A 199 -4.65 -12.11 6.29
N GLY A 200 -4.19 -11.90 7.53
CA GLY A 200 -4.45 -10.72 8.34
C GLY A 200 -5.80 -10.74 9.06
N LEU A 201 -6.52 -11.88 9.04
CA LEU A 201 -7.74 -12.05 9.85
C LEU A 201 -7.43 -11.97 11.34
N ASP A 202 -8.39 -11.43 12.09
CA ASP A 202 -8.29 -11.40 13.54
C ASP A 202 -8.32 -12.83 14.11
N ILE A 203 -7.46 -13.10 15.10
CA ILE A 203 -7.28 -14.39 15.74
C ILE A 203 -8.12 -14.42 17.01
N GLN A 204 -8.99 -15.42 17.13
CA GLN A 204 -9.73 -15.67 18.34
C GLN A 204 -8.90 -16.50 19.33
N GLU A 205 -8.52 -15.90 20.45
CA GLU A 205 -7.90 -16.63 21.55
C GLU A 205 -9.00 -17.24 22.44
N ASN A 206 -9.06 -18.55 22.49
CA ASN A 206 -9.97 -19.24 23.40
C ASN A 206 -9.46 -19.06 24.85
N GLY A 207 -10.05 -18.11 25.56
CA GLY A 207 -9.74 -17.87 26.97
C GLY A 207 -10.22 -19.01 27.85
N LEU A 208 -9.33 -19.58 28.63
CA LEU A 208 -9.53 -20.76 29.47
C LEU A 208 -10.52 -20.61 30.62
N SER A 209 -11.13 -19.45 30.91
CA SER A 209 -11.91 -19.31 32.15
C SER A 209 -13.05 -18.28 32.21
N SER A 210 -13.32 -17.44 31.23
CA SER A 210 -14.29 -16.34 31.46
C SER A 210 -15.29 -16.07 30.33
N GLY A 211 -15.51 -16.97 29.40
CA GLY A 211 -16.60 -16.86 28.40
C GLY A 211 -16.49 -15.73 27.37
N SER A 212 -15.48 -14.87 27.43
CA SER A 212 -15.21 -13.84 26.43
C SER A 212 -13.94 -14.19 25.66
N ALA A 213 -14.10 -14.56 24.40
CA ALA A 213 -12.98 -14.75 23.49
C ALA A 213 -12.25 -13.40 23.28
N ARG A 214 -10.96 -13.36 23.52
CA ARG A 214 -10.14 -12.21 23.19
C ARG A 214 -9.79 -12.29 21.71
N MET A 215 -10.05 -11.22 20.97
CA MET A 215 -9.62 -11.08 19.57
C MET A 215 -8.31 -10.34 19.51
N THR A 216 -7.35 -10.86 18.73
CA THR A 216 -6.06 -10.22 18.43
C THR A 216 -5.88 -10.09 16.92
N PRO A 217 -5.32 -8.98 16.42
CA PRO A 217 -5.06 -8.81 14.99
C PRO A 217 -4.09 -9.85 14.44
N GLY A 218 -4.36 -10.37 13.23
CA GLY A 218 -3.47 -11.32 12.55
C GLY A 218 -2.18 -10.71 12.01
N ALA A 219 -2.09 -9.37 11.94
CA ALA A 219 -0.88 -8.66 11.58
C ALA A 219 -0.91 -7.20 12.03
N TYR A 220 0.26 -6.63 12.23
CA TYR A 220 0.49 -5.20 12.48
C TYR A 220 1.50 -4.62 11.50
N GLY A 221 1.42 -3.31 11.27
CA GLY A 221 2.39 -2.53 10.53
C GLY A 221 1.99 -1.06 10.46
N SER A 222 2.93 -0.21 10.09
CA SER A 222 2.71 1.22 9.91
C SER A 222 2.38 1.58 8.46
N ALA A 223 1.76 2.74 8.22
CA ALA A 223 1.48 3.21 6.87
C ALA A 223 2.76 3.38 6.04
N LYS A 224 3.85 3.81 6.66
CA LYS A 224 5.17 3.90 6.03
C LYS A 224 5.69 2.52 5.61
N ASP A 225 5.68 1.53 6.50
CA ASP A 225 6.17 0.20 6.17
C ASP A 225 5.30 -0.49 5.11
N VAL A 226 3.96 -0.28 5.15
CA VAL A 226 3.04 -0.76 4.09
C VAL A 226 3.40 -0.14 2.73
N SER A 227 3.76 1.15 2.69
CA SER A 227 4.16 1.82 1.45
C SER A 227 5.43 1.21 0.84
N LEU A 228 6.41 0.88 1.69
CA LEU A 228 7.65 0.21 1.26
C LEU A 228 7.37 -1.21 0.78
N LEU A 229 6.56 -1.97 1.52
CA LEU A 229 6.16 -3.33 1.15
C LEU A 229 5.44 -3.37 -0.21
N MET A 230 4.48 -2.47 -0.42
CA MET A 230 3.72 -2.39 -1.67
C MET A 230 4.61 -1.97 -2.85
N THR A 231 5.52 -1.02 -2.62
CA THR A 231 6.51 -0.58 -3.60
C THR A 231 7.44 -1.73 -4.00
N GLU A 232 7.89 -2.55 -3.04
CA GLU A 232 8.75 -3.70 -3.31
C GLU A 232 8.03 -4.76 -4.13
N LEU A 233 6.78 -5.12 -3.78
CA LEU A 233 5.99 -6.07 -4.57
C LEU A 233 5.85 -5.59 -6.01
N TRP A 234 5.50 -4.31 -6.21
CA TRP A 234 5.34 -3.74 -7.55
C TRP A 234 6.66 -3.73 -8.34
N LYS A 235 7.77 -3.30 -7.73
CA LYS A 235 9.07 -3.26 -8.42
C LYS A 235 9.60 -4.63 -8.81
N THR A 236 9.37 -5.64 -7.95
CA THR A 236 9.92 -6.98 -8.14
C THR A 236 9.00 -7.88 -8.98
N TYR A 237 7.69 -7.74 -8.80
CA TYR A 237 6.66 -8.55 -9.45
C TYR A 237 5.50 -7.67 -9.94
N PRO A 238 5.74 -6.76 -10.91
CA PRO A 238 4.76 -5.74 -11.31
C PRO A 238 3.41 -6.33 -11.73
N SER A 239 3.41 -7.40 -12.53
CA SER A 239 2.17 -8.05 -12.98
C SER A 239 1.26 -8.52 -11.83
N GLN A 240 1.86 -8.97 -10.71
CA GLN A 240 1.14 -9.45 -9.53
C GLN A 240 0.37 -8.32 -8.82
N LEU A 241 0.86 -7.09 -8.90
CA LEU A 241 0.15 -5.95 -8.32
C LEU A 241 -0.76 -5.26 -9.35
N GLU A 242 -0.32 -5.11 -10.60
CA GLU A 242 -1.06 -4.39 -11.66
C GLU A 242 -2.41 -5.04 -12.00
N ILE A 243 -2.54 -6.36 -11.83
CA ILE A 243 -3.82 -7.05 -12.00
C ILE A 243 -4.90 -6.48 -11.06
N THR A 244 -4.53 -5.97 -9.89
CA THR A 244 -5.43 -5.40 -8.89
C THR A 244 -5.94 -3.99 -9.26
N ALA A 245 -5.49 -3.40 -10.36
CA ALA A 245 -6.07 -2.19 -10.93
C ALA A 245 -7.33 -2.47 -11.75
N ARG A 246 -7.66 -3.73 -12.02
CA ARG A 246 -8.83 -4.13 -12.79
C ARG A 246 -10.02 -4.36 -11.87
N ARG A 247 -11.21 -3.88 -12.29
CA ARG A 247 -12.45 -4.05 -11.53
C ARG A 247 -12.92 -5.50 -11.55
N ASP A 248 -12.99 -6.09 -12.72
CA ASP A 248 -13.44 -7.45 -12.93
C ASP A 248 -12.39 -8.21 -13.74
N VAL A 249 -12.07 -9.41 -13.28
CA VAL A 249 -11.08 -10.28 -13.90
C VAL A 249 -11.65 -11.68 -14.01
N ARG A 250 -11.42 -12.34 -15.15
CA ARG A 250 -11.72 -13.75 -15.31
C ARG A 250 -10.43 -14.55 -15.32
N ILE A 251 -10.30 -15.44 -14.34
CA ILE A 251 -9.16 -16.37 -14.24
C ILE A 251 -9.67 -17.80 -14.38
N VAL A 252 -8.85 -18.68 -14.96
CA VAL A 252 -9.22 -20.07 -15.18
C VAL A 252 -8.20 -20.97 -14.52
N SER A 253 -8.66 -21.89 -13.68
CA SER A 253 -7.81 -22.91 -13.06
C SER A 253 -7.20 -23.86 -14.10
N GLN A 254 -6.17 -24.59 -13.74
CA GLN A 254 -5.46 -25.52 -14.65
C GLN A 254 -6.32 -26.72 -15.06
N ASN A 255 -7.43 -26.97 -14.38
CA ASN A 255 -8.44 -27.98 -14.77
C ASN A 255 -9.69 -27.36 -15.43
N GLY A 256 -9.58 -26.10 -15.91
CA GLY A 256 -10.57 -25.48 -16.80
C GLY A 256 -11.75 -24.81 -16.10
N ILE A 257 -11.75 -24.69 -14.78
CA ILE A 257 -12.82 -24.03 -14.04
C ILE A 257 -12.58 -22.51 -14.09
N ALA A 258 -13.58 -21.75 -14.52
CA ALA A 258 -13.49 -20.31 -14.69
C ALA A 258 -14.11 -19.59 -13.49
N HIS A 259 -13.39 -18.59 -12.99
CA HIS A 259 -13.80 -17.72 -11.88
C HIS A 259 -13.92 -16.28 -12.37
N ALA A 260 -15.07 -15.65 -12.10
CA ALA A 260 -15.26 -14.21 -12.27
C ALA A 260 -14.95 -13.54 -10.94
N LEU A 261 -13.94 -12.69 -10.93
CA LEU A 261 -13.43 -12.03 -9.72
C LEU A 261 -13.77 -10.55 -9.77
N SER A 262 -14.49 -10.04 -8.78
CA SER A 262 -14.74 -8.60 -8.62
C SER A 262 -13.83 -8.04 -7.53
N ASN A 263 -13.14 -6.96 -7.86
CA ASN A 263 -12.15 -6.36 -6.98
C ASN A 263 -12.81 -5.73 -5.74
N THR A 264 -12.22 -5.95 -4.58
CA THR A 264 -12.67 -5.38 -3.30
C THR A 264 -12.43 -3.86 -3.17
N ASN A 265 -11.67 -3.26 -4.06
CA ASN A 265 -11.55 -1.81 -4.14
C ASN A 265 -12.72 -1.22 -4.95
N GLU A 266 -13.79 -0.86 -4.26
CA GLU A 266 -15.00 -0.30 -4.85
C GLU A 266 -14.78 1.05 -5.52
N ALA A 267 -13.73 1.77 -5.12
CA ALA A 267 -13.35 3.08 -5.67
C ALA A 267 -12.42 2.98 -6.90
N LEU A 268 -12.20 1.79 -7.48
CA LEU A 268 -11.49 1.65 -8.76
C LEU A 268 -12.16 2.52 -9.85
N GLY A 269 -11.34 3.32 -10.53
CA GLY A 269 -11.81 4.30 -11.53
C GLY A 269 -11.99 5.71 -10.98
N HIS A 270 -12.03 5.91 -9.67
CA HIS A 270 -11.98 7.25 -9.07
C HIS A 270 -10.55 7.77 -8.94
N PHE A 271 -9.55 6.87 -8.90
CA PHE A 271 -8.14 7.25 -8.77
C PHE A 271 -7.48 7.24 -10.16
N PRO A 272 -7.11 8.43 -10.70
CA PRO A 272 -6.43 8.50 -12.00
C PRO A 272 -5.07 7.78 -11.95
N GLY A 273 -4.71 7.11 -13.05
CA GLY A 273 -3.41 6.44 -13.16
C GLY A 273 -3.20 5.25 -12.23
N MET A 274 -4.29 4.59 -11.77
CA MET A 274 -4.20 3.43 -10.88
C MET A 274 -3.27 2.35 -11.44
N VAL A 275 -2.22 2.03 -10.70
CA VAL A 275 -1.27 0.94 -11.00
C VAL A 275 -1.66 -0.32 -10.26
N GLY A 276 -2.08 -0.21 -9.01
CA GLY A 276 -2.55 -1.34 -8.23
C GLY A 276 -3.02 -0.94 -6.83
N SER A 277 -3.79 -1.80 -6.20
CA SER A 277 -4.36 -1.53 -4.89
C SER A 277 -4.55 -2.78 -4.03
N LYS A 278 -4.65 -2.60 -2.72
CA LYS A 278 -5.13 -3.63 -1.77
C LYS A 278 -5.96 -3.00 -0.69
N THR A 279 -7.15 -3.55 -0.47
CA THR A 279 -8.04 -3.22 0.65
C THR A 279 -7.78 -4.13 1.84
N GLY A 280 -8.13 -3.67 3.04
CA GLY A 280 -8.19 -4.49 4.25
C GLY A 280 -9.33 -4.02 5.15
N TYR A 281 -10.03 -4.95 5.78
CA TYR A 281 -11.02 -4.65 6.80
C TYR A 281 -11.15 -5.83 7.78
N THR A 282 -11.09 -5.53 9.06
CA THR A 282 -11.57 -6.38 10.16
C THR A 282 -12.13 -5.46 11.25
N THR A 283 -12.82 -6.05 12.23
CA THR A 283 -13.35 -5.26 13.36
C THR A 283 -12.26 -4.53 14.13
N LEU A 284 -11.08 -5.14 14.29
CA LEU A 284 -9.96 -4.53 15.02
C LEU A 284 -9.17 -3.54 14.17
N ALA A 285 -9.07 -3.78 12.86
CA ALA A 285 -8.30 -2.94 11.97
C ALA A 285 -9.04 -1.66 11.53
N GLY A 286 -10.37 -1.72 11.43
CA GLY A 286 -11.10 -0.73 10.66
C GLY A 286 -10.81 -0.84 9.16
N GLY A 287 -11.04 0.23 8.42
CA GLY A 287 -10.84 0.31 6.98
C GLY A 287 -9.40 0.69 6.62
N ASN A 288 -8.74 -0.16 5.83
CA ASN A 288 -7.39 0.04 5.31
C ASN A 288 -7.41 0.04 3.78
N LEU A 289 -6.59 0.89 3.17
CA LEU A 289 -6.39 0.93 1.72
C LEU A 289 -4.95 1.36 1.40
N ALA A 290 -4.30 0.60 0.54
CA ALA A 290 -3.01 0.95 -0.03
C ALA A 290 -3.13 0.95 -1.56
N ILE A 291 -2.60 2.00 -2.22
CA ILE A 291 -2.62 2.13 -3.68
C ILE A 291 -1.26 2.57 -4.20
N ILE A 292 -0.93 2.19 -5.43
CA ILE A 292 0.06 2.88 -6.26
C ILE A 292 -0.69 3.48 -7.45
N PHE A 293 -0.40 4.73 -7.77
CA PHE A 293 -0.96 5.44 -8.92
C PHE A 293 0.09 6.31 -9.59
N ASP A 294 -0.02 6.50 -10.90
CA ASP A 294 0.86 7.35 -11.70
C ASP A 294 0.23 8.75 -11.82
N VAL A 295 0.92 9.76 -11.34
CA VAL A 295 0.46 11.16 -11.42
C VAL A 295 0.75 11.79 -12.78
N GLY A 296 1.32 11.05 -13.71
CA GLY A 296 1.61 11.40 -15.09
C GLY A 296 3.07 11.13 -15.48
N ILE A 297 3.24 10.60 -16.69
CA ILE A 297 4.55 10.38 -17.38
C ILE A 297 5.52 9.50 -16.56
N GLY A 298 5.02 8.36 -16.03
CA GLY A 298 5.88 7.40 -15.32
C GLY A 298 6.36 7.92 -13.95
N ARG A 299 5.51 8.66 -13.26
CA ARG A 299 5.78 9.16 -11.90
C ARG A 299 4.87 8.47 -10.88
N PRO A 300 5.22 7.26 -10.45
CA PRO A 300 4.43 6.51 -9.49
C PRO A 300 4.53 7.08 -8.08
N VAL A 301 3.37 7.13 -7.42
CA VAL A 301 3.19 7.53 -6.02
C VAL A 301 2.48 6.40 -5.30
N VAL A 302 2.94 6.07 -4.10
CA VAL A 302 2.24 5.16 -3.20
C VAL A 302 1.50 5.96 -2.14
N ALA A 303 0.24 5.62 -1.88
CA ALA A 303 -0.57 6.18 -0.81
C ALA A 303 -1.16 5.06 0.04
N VAL A 304 -1.15 5.26 1.36
CA VAL A 304 -1.63 4.30 2.36
C VAL A 304 -2.50 5.00 3.37
N VAL A 305 -3.63 4.38 3.69
CA VAL A 305 -4.59 4.77 4.73
C VAL A 305 -4.83 3.58 5.65
N LEU A 306 -4.65 3.75 6.95
CA LEU A 306 -4.86 2.72 7.96
C LEU A 306 -5.79 3.20 9.08
N GLY A 307 -6.70 2.31 9.52
CA GLY A 307 -7.58 2.56 10.65
C GLY A 307 -8.65 3.61 10.38
N SER A 308 -9.15 3.72 9.16
CA SER A 308 -10.34 4.50 8.79
C SER A 308 -11.61 3.71 9.05
N THR A 309 -12.78 4.25 8.69
CA THR A 309 -14.01 3.47 8.61
C THR A 309 -14.05 2.62 7.32
N TYR A 310 -15.04 1.72 7.20
CA TYR A 310 -15.16 0.87 6.01
C TYR A 310 -15.28 1.70 4.73
N GLU A 311 -16.16 2.70 4.71
CA GLU A 311 -16.33 3.62 3.57
C GLU A 311 -15.26 4.72 3.58
N GLY A 312 -14.96 5.27 4.76
CA GLY A 312 -14.03 6.38 4.92
C GLY A 312 -12.64 6.13 4.36
N ARG A 313 -12.19 4.85 4.26
CA ARG A 313 -10.91 4.52 3.62
C ARG A 313 -10.84 4.97 2.14
N PHE A 314 -11.96 4.97 1.43
CA PHE A 314 -12.04 5.42 0.04
C PHE A 314 -12.06 6.94 -0.04
N ASP A 315 -12.85 7.60 0.82
CA ASP A 315 -12.92 9.06 0.91
C ASP A 315 -11.57 9.67 1.33
N ASP A 316 -10.93 9.07 2.33
CA ASP A 316 -9.61 9.49 2.78
C ASP A 316 -8.56 9.34 1.67
N MET A 317 -8.59 8.23 0.93
CA MET A 317 -7.70 8.00 -0.20
C MET A 317 -7.97 9.00 -1.33
N GLN A 318 -9.23 9.35 -1.62
CA GLN A 318 -9.57 10.35 -2.63
C GLN A 318 -8.99 11.72 -2.26
N LYS A 319 -9.13 12.15 -1.01
CA LYS A 319 -8.55 13.41 -0.53
C LYS A 319 -7.03 13.44 -0.69
N LEU A 320 -6.34 12.33 -0.38
CA LEU A 320 -4.90 12.22 -0.54
C LEU A 320 -4.46 12.23 -2.00
N THR A 321 -5.16 11.53 -2.88
CA THR A 321 -4.84 11.51 -4.31
C THR A 321 -5.07 12.86 -4.96
N ASP A 322 -6.18 13.55 -4.63
CA ASP A 322 -6.48 14.89 -5.14
C ASP A 322 -5.42 15.92 -4.70
N ALA A 323 -5.02 15.89 -3.42
CA ALA A 323 -3.95 16.75 -2.91
C ALA A 323 -2.61 16.44 -3.59
N THR A 324 -2.32 15.16 -3.82
CA THR A 324 -1.10 14.73 -4.51
C THR A 324 -1.05 15.24 -5.95
N LEU A 325 -2.13 15.08 -6.70
CA LEU A 325 -2.22 15.56 -8.09
C LEU A 325 -2.02 17.08 -8.17
N LYS A 326 -2.68 17.84 -7.29
CA LYS A 326 -2.50 19.30 -7.20
C LYS A 326 -1.09 19.73 -6.81
N THR A 327 -0.34 18.87 -6.10
CA THR A 327 1.03 19.14 -5.66
C THR A 327 2.04 18.87 -6.77
N LEU A 328 1.79 17.89 -7.63
CA LEU A 328 2.76 17.33 -8.57
C LEU A 328 2.48 17.68 -10.04
N GLN A 329 1.32 18.23 -10.33
CA GLN A 329 0.96 18.85 -11.63
C GLN A 329 1.32 20.34 -11.65
#